data_20af2705859fe7dff49ac3174a50e2fe
#
_entry.id   20af2705859fe7dff49ac3174a50e2fe
#
_cell.length_a   1.000
_cell.length_b   1.000
_cell.length_c   1.000
_cell.angle_alpha   90.00
_cell.angle_beta   90.00
_cell.angle_gamma   90.00
#
_symmetry.space_group_name_H-M   'P 1'
#
loop_
_entity.id
_entity.type
_entity.pdbx_description
1 polymer ?
#
loop_
_entity_poly.entity_id
_entity_poly.type
_entity_poly.pdbx_seq_one_letter_code
_entity_poly.pdbx_strand_id
1 'polypeptide(L)'
;MRNIQFQKSKMNRIILVEGVDYQFFRYQVDEYGEPINALSEVATIRGIWHESQGYVTLVSGEASTVRSKPSPQIMVLAENAKPLQQGDFTTVDGQRYLVTGKHDPTNLGIVVDISLEVEV
;
A
#
# COMPACT_ATOMS: atom_id res chain seq x y z
N MET A 1 -13.15 26.68 -9.97
CA MET A 1 -13.24 25.26 -10.35
C MET A 1 -11.87 24.60 -10.20
N ARG A 2 -11.81 23.46 -9.56
CA ARG A 2 -10.55 22.75 -9.34
C ARG A 2 -10.10 22.06 -10.62
N ASN A 3 -8.83 22.24 -10.99
CA ASN A 3 -8.27 21.62 -12.18
C ASN A 3 -7.64 20.27 -11.79
N ILE A 4 -8.41 19.19 -11.96
CA ILE A 4 -7.98 17.83 -11.59
C ILE A 4 -6.81 17.38 -12.46
N GLN A 5 -6.78 17.74 -13.74
CA GLN A 5 -5.68 17.37 -14.64
C GLN A 5 -4.36 18.01 -14.22
N PHE A 6 -4.42 19.25 -13.77
CA PHE A 6 -3.22 19.93 -13.25
C PHE A 6 -2.72 19.24 -11.98
N GLN A 7 -3.62 18.91 -11.07
CA GLN A 7 -3.25 18.21 -9.83
C GLN A 7 -2.68 16.82 -10.12
N LYS A 8 -3.29 16.10 -11.06
CA LYS A 8 -2.80 14.79 -11.48
C LYS A 8 -1.40 14.88 -12.06
N SER A 9 -1.15 15.86 -12.93
CA SER A 9 0.17 16.07 -13.53
C SER A 9 1.21 16.41 -12.47
N LYS A 10 0.85 17.24 -11.50
CA LYS A 10 1.74 17.61 -10.40
C LYS A 10 2.11 16.39 -9.55
N MET A 11 1.12 15.59 -9.17
CA MET A 11 1.36 14.39 -8.37
C MET A 11 2.18 13.35 -9.13
N ASN A 12 1.91 13.18 -10.42
CA ASN A 12 2.69 12.30 -11.25
C ASN A 12 4.16 12.71 -11.28
N ARG A 13 4.42 14.00 -11.40
CA ARG A 13 5.81 14.53 -11.42
C ARG A 13 6.50 14.24 -10.09
N ILE A 14 5.82 14.47 -8.98
CA ILE A 14 6.39 14.22 -7.65
C ILE A 14 6.74 12.73 -7.49
N ILE A 15 5.84 11.85 -7.87
CA ILE A 15 6.05 10.41 -7.77
C ILE A 15 7.18 9.96 -8.69
N LEU A 16 7.28 10.50 -9.91
CA LEU A 16 8.35 10.14 -10.83
C LEU A 16 9.73 10.58 -10.33
N VAL A 17 9.81 11.75 -9.69
CA VAL A 17 11.09 12.30 -9.23
C VAL A 17 11.52 11.70 -7.90
N GLU A 18 10.60 11.59 -6.94
CA GLU A 18 10.93 11.18 -5.58
C GLU A 18 10.59 9.73 -5.27
N GLY A 19 9.80 9.08 -6.14
CA GLY A 19 9.36 7.73 -5.93
C GLY A 19 10.42 6.69 -6.26
N VAL A 20 10.12 5.47 -5.86
CA VAL A 20 10.91 4.26 -6.13
C VAL A 20 9.97 3.24 -6.74
N ASP A 21 10.50 2.36 -7.57
CA ASP A 21 9.71 1.28 -8.15
C ASP A 21 9.55 0.15 -7.15
N TYR A 22 8.30 -0.26 -6.94
CA TYR A 22 7.94 -1.39 -6.09
C TYR A 22 7.33 -2.47 -6.96
N GLN A 23 7.86 -3.68 -6.86
CA GLN A 23 7.39 -4.82 -7.62
C GLN A 23 6.45 -5.63 -6.74
N PHE A 24 5.21 -5.82 -7.19
CA PHE A 24 4.17 -6.52 -6.43
C PHE A 24 3.93 -7.89 -7.04
N PHE A 25 3.72 -8.86 -6.18
CA PHE A 25 3.51 -10.25 -6.53
C PHE A 25 2.24 -10.78 -5.88
N ARG A 26 1.74 -11.85 -6.43
CA ARG A 26 0.58 -12.57 -5.90
C ARG A 26 0.88 -14.05 -5.91
N TYR A 27 0.48 -14.74 -4.85
CA TYR A 27 0.56 -16.19 -4.84
C TYR A 27 -0.47 -16.76 -5.81
N GLN A 28 -0.03 -17.69 -6.64
CA GLN A 28 -0.96 -18.45 -7.47
C GLN A 28 -1.70 -19.44 -6.58
N VAL A 29 -2.92 -19.78 -7.00
CA VAL A 29 -3.76 -20.73 -6.28
C VAL A 29 -4.07 -21.90 -7.20
N ASP A 30 -4.35 -23.06 -6.59
CA ASP A 30 -4.79 -24.23 -7.33
C ASP A 30 -6.28 -24.16 -7.62
N GLU A 31 -6.85 -25.24 -8.19
CA GLU A 31 -8.25 -25.28 -8.55
C GLU A 31 -9.20 -25.20 -7.35
N TYR A 32 -8.68 -25.43 -6.14
CA TYR A 32 -9.43 -25.35 -4.89
C TYR A 32 -9.25 -24.03 -4.16
N GLY A 33 -8.51 -23.09 -4.75
CA GLY A 33 -8.23 -21.82 -4.11
C GLY A 33 -7.12 -21.85 -3.08
N GLU A 34 -6.37 -22.96 -2.97
CA GLU A 34 -5.25 -23.06 -2.05
C GLU A 34 -3.98 -22.47 -2.66
N PRO A 35 -3.19 -21.70 -1.88
CA PRO A 35 -1.93 -21.16 -2.38
C PRO A 35 -0.97 -22.27 -2.77
N ILE A 36 -0.33 -22.11 -3.92
CA ILE A 36 0.74 -23.00 -4.37
C ILE A 36 2.05 -22.24 -4.34
N ASN A 37 3.17 -22.98 -4.41
CA ASN A 37 4.51 -22.39 -4.34
C ASN A 37 4.91 -21.80 -5.69
N ALA A 38 4.11 -20.88 -6.20
CA ALA A 38 4.36 -20.16 -7.44
C ALA A 38 3.87 -18.73 -7.28
N LEU A 39 4.64 -17.80 -7.85
CA LEU A 39 4.33 -16.37 -7.78
C LEU A 39 4.00 -15.85 -9.17
N SER A 40 3.09 -14.90 -9.18
CA SER A 40 2.70 -14.16 -10.38
C SER A 40 2.99 -12.69 -10.13
N GLU A 41 3.70 -12.04 -11.05
CA GLU A 41 3.93 -10.61 -10.97
C GLU A 41 2.63 -9.89 -11.27
N VAL A 42 2.20 -9.00 -10.36
CA VAL A 42 0.99 -8.21 -10.54
C VAL A 42 1.31 -6.93 -11.31
N ALA A 43 2.28 -6.16 -10.81
CA ALA A 43 2.66 -4.89 -11.39
C ALA A 43 3.95 -4.38 -10.76
N THR A 44 4.66 -3.53 -11.50
CA THR A 44 5.73 -2.70 -10.96
C THR A 44 5.20 -1.28 -10.92
N ILE A 45 5.14 -0.70 -9.73
CA ILE A 45 4.48 0.59 -9.52
C ILE A 45 5.46 1.54 -8.83
N ARG A 46 5.57 2.73 -9.39
CA ARG A 46 6.39 3.77 -8.77
C ARG A 46 5.57 4.49 -7.71
N GLY A 47 6.15 4.63 -6.53
CA GLY A 47 5.47 5.24 -5.41
C GLY A 47 6.41 5.81 -4.37
N ILE A 48 5.84 6.48 -3.38
CA ILE A 48 6.57 7.11 -2.29
C ILE A 48 6.20 6.40 -1.00
N TRP A 49 7.21 5.81 -0.35
CA TRP A 49 7.04 5.15 0.93
C TRP A 49 6.87 6.19 2.03
N HIS A 50 5.89 5.99 2.88
CA HIS A 50 5.76 6.77 4.10
C HIS A 50 5.14 5.90 5.19
N GLU A 51 5.34 6.32 6.43
CA GLU A 51 4.76 5.64 7.56
C GLU A 51 3.85 6.60 8.31
N SER A 52 2.64 6.14 8.58
CA SER A 52 1.75 6.88 9.46
C SER A 52 1.75 6.19 10.82
N GLN A 53 1.55 6.98 11.87
CA GLN A 53 1.43 6.49 13.23
C GLN A 53 -0.04 6.23 13.52
N GLY A 54 -0.40 4.95 13.56
CA GLY A 54 -1.72 4.57 14.05
C GLY A 54 -1.68 4.45 15.56
N TYR A 55 -2.78 4.76 16.21
CA TYR A 55 -2.89 4.62 17.67
C TYR A 55 -3.85 3.50 17.99
N VAL A 56 -3.38 2.59 18.82
CA VAL A 56 -4.20 1.47 19.31
C VAL A 56 -4.43 1.67 20.78
N THR A 57 -5.69 1.71 21.20
CA THR A 57 -6.04 1.77 22.62
C THR A 57 -6.16 0.35 23.13
N LEU A 58 -5.27 0.00 24.06
CA LEU A 58 -5.29 -1.29 24.73
C LEU A 58 -5.99 -1.13 26.07
N VAL A 59 -7.00 -1.94 26.29
CA VAL A 59 -7.69 -1.97 27.57
C VAL A 59 -7.28 -3.26 28.27
N SER A 60 -6.67 -3.10 29.45
CA SER A 60 -6.25 -4.21 30.28
C SER A 60 -6.74 -3.96 31.70
N GLY A 61 -7.78 -4.68 32.10
CA GLY A 61 -8.39 -4.47 33.41
C GLY A 61 -8.99 -3.08 33.52
N GLU A 62 -8.49 -2.29 34.46
CA GLU A 62 -8.98 -0.94 34.73
C GLU A 62 -8.21 0.15 34.00
N ALA A 63 -7.13 -0.22 33.30
CA ALA A 63 -6.28 0.74 32.63
C ALA A 63 -6.42 0.62 31.11
N SER A 64 -6.42 1.75 30.42
CA SER A 64 -6.31 1.78 28.98
C SER A 64 -4.99 2.41 28.60
N THR A 65 -4.30 1.81 27.64
CA THR A 65 -3.01 2.28 27.14
C THR A 65 -3.14 2.57 25.66
N VAL A 66 -2.68 3.74 25.24
CA VAL A 66 -2.62 4.10 23.83
C VAL A 66 -1.20 3.85 23.34
N ARG A 67 -1.08 3.03 22.29
CA ARG A 67 0.19 2.77 21.62
C ARG A 67 0.17 3.35 20.23
N SER A 68 1.26 3.96 19.83
CA SER A 68 1.46 4.29 18.43
C SER A 68 1.99 3.02 17.73
N LYS A 69 1.38 2.68 16.60
CA LYS A 69 1.78 1.54 15.80
C LYS A 69 2.20 2.06 14.43
N PRO A 70 3.45 1.82 14.01
CA PRO A 70 3.86 2.18 12.65
C PRO A 70 3.00 1.47 11.63
N SER A 71 2.55 2.20 10.65
CA SER A 71 1.75 1.65 9.56
C SER A 71 2.37 2.10 8.24
N PRO A 72 3.18 1.25 7.60
CA PRO A 72 3.80 1.61 6.33
C PRO A 72 2.76 1.69 5.22
N GLN A 73 2.94 2.67 4.34
CA GLN A 73 2.08 2.91 3.20
C GLN A 73 2.94 3.33 2.02
N ILE A 74 2.43 3.09 0.82
CA ILE A 74 3.06 3.57 -0.41
C ILE A 74 2.04 4.44 -1.13
N MET A 75 2.39 5.70 -1.36
CA MET A 75 1.54 6.60 -2.14
C MET A 75 1.83 6.43 -3.63
N VAL A 76 0.81 6.08 -4.39
CA VAL A 76 0.91 5.84 -5.83
C VAL A 76 -0.21 6.55 -6.56
N LEU A 77 -0.08 6.67 -7.89
CA LEU A 77 -1.20 7.13 -8.70
C LEU A 77 -2.33 6.10 -8.64
N ALA A 78 -3.55 6.59 -8.50
CA ALA A 78 -4.72 5.71 -8.34
C ALA A 78 -4.86 4.73 -9.51
N GLU A 79 -4.58 5.17 -10.73
CA GLU A 79 -4.70 4.33 -11.92
C GLU A 79 -3.71 3.16 -11.89
N ASN A 80 -2.54 3.35 -11.26
CA ASN A 80 -1.52 2.31 -11.18
C ASN A 80 -1.83 1.28 -10.09
N ALA A 81 -2.66 1.63 -9.12
CA ALA A 81 -3.02 0.74 -8.02
C ALA A 81 -4.17 -0.20 -8.35
N LYS A 82 -4.83 -0.03 -9.49
CA LYS A 82 -6.01 -0.82 -9.85
C LYS A 82 -5.79 -2.33 -9.82
N PRO A 83 -4.66 -2.87 -10.31
CA PRO A 83 -4.47 -4.32 -10.30
C PRO A 83 -4.19 -4.92 -8.93
N LEU A 84 -3.83 -4.09 -7.94
CA LEU A 84 -3.48 -4.58 -6.62
C LEU A 84 -4.71 -5.02 -5.83
N GLN A 85 -4.56 -6.13 -5.10
CA GLN A 85 -5.59 -6.70 -4.25
C GLN A 85 -5.01 -6.98 -2.88
N GLN A 86 -5.88 -7.08 -1.89
CA GLN A 86 -5.48 -7.50 -0.55
C GLN A 86 -4.81 -8.86 -0.63
N GLY A 87 -3.68 -9.00 0.05
CA GLY A 87 -2.89 -10.23 0.04
C GLY A 87 -1.74 -10.22 -0.96
N ASP A 88 -1.72 -9.30 -1.92
CA ASP A 88 -0.54 -9.09 -2.76
C ASP A 88 0.61 -8.61 -1.88
N PHE A 89 1.84 -8.80 -2.32
CA PHE A 89 2.99 -8.41 -1.50
C PHE A 89 4.11 -7.79 -2.32
N THR A 90 4.94 -7.03 -1.63
CA THR A 90 6.18 -6.48 -2.16
C THR A 90 7.29 -6.73 -1.14
N THR A 91 8.53 -6.80 -1.62
CA THR A 91 9.69 -7.00 -0.74
C THR A 91 10.53 -5.75 -0.76
N VAL A 92 10.84 -5.22 0.42
CA VAL A 92 11.69 -4.04 0.59
C VAL A 92 12.78 -4.40 1.59
N ASP A 93 14.02 -4.26 1.18
CA ASP A 93 15.20 -4.58 2.01
C ASP A 93 15.11 -5.96 2.65
N GLY A 94 14.64 -6.95 1.89
CA GLY A 94 14.52 -8.32 2.35
C GLY A 94 13.31 -8.61 3.21
N GLN A 95 12.51 -7.60 3.54
CA GLN A 95 11.29 -7.76 4.32
C GLN A 95 10.08 -7.78 3.39
N ARG A 96 9.22 -8.76 3.57
CA ARG A 96 7.99 -8.88 2.79
C ARG A 96 6.86 -8.13 3.49
N TYR A 97 6.14 -7.33 2.70
CA TYR A 97 5.00 -6.54 3.15
C TYR A 97 3.77 -6.91 2.37
N LEU A 98 2.69 -7.22 3.09
CA LEU A 98 1.40 -7.59 2.49
C LEU A 98 0.53 -6.36 2.31
N VAL A 99 -0.14 -6.29 1.16
CA VAL A 99 -1.16 -5.26 0.92
C VAL A 99 -2.39 -5.58 1.75
N THR A 100 -2.77 -4.68 2.64
CA THR A 100 -3.97 -4.85 3.47
C THR A 100 -5.15 -4.04 2.97
N GLY A 101 -4.91 -3.00 2.17
CA GLY A 101 -5.97 -2.20 1.61
C GLY A 101 -5.43 -1.02 0.81
N LYS A 102 -6.35 -0.27 0.26
CA LYS A 102 -6.06 0.96 -0.49
C LYS A 102 -6.95 2.07 0.03
N HIS A 103 -6.40 3.26 0.17
CA HIS A 103 -7.11 4.42 0.69
C HIS A 103 -6.79 5.65 -0.14
N ASP A 104 -7.83 6.39 -0.55
CA ASP A 104 -7.68 7.65 -1.25
C ASP A 104 -7.79 8.79 -0.25
N PRO A 105 -6.67 9.38 0.19
CA PRO A 105 -6.69 10.37 1.27
C PRO A 105 -7.35 11.68 0.87
N THR A 106 -7.39 12.00 -0.42
CA THR A 106 -7.98 13.24 -0.91
C THR A 106 -9.39 13.06 -1.45
N ASN A 107 -9.80 11.81 -1.66
CA ASN A 107 -11.08 11.45 -2.24
C ASN A 107 -11.30 12.05 -3.64
N LEU A 108 -10.22 12.31 -4.36
CA LEU A 108 -10.24 12.88 -5.70
C LEU A 108 -9.94 11.87 -6.81
N GLY A 109 -9.54 10.65 -6.44
CA GLY A 109 -9.19 9.62 -7.40
C GLY A 109 -7.85 9.87 -8.11
N ILE A 110 -6.97 10.70 -7.55
CA ILE A 110 -5.67 11.04 -8.14
C ILE A 110 -4.60 10.11 -7.61
N VAL A 111 -4.51 9.98 -6.29
CA VAL A 111 -3.54 9.11 -5.61
C VAL A 111 -4.26 8.21 -4.64
N VAL A 112 -3.65 7.07 -4.34
CA VAL A 112 -4.07 6.21 -3.25
C VAL A 112 -2.87 5.84 -2.41
N ASP A 113 -3.12 5.62 -1.13
CA ASP A 113 -2.15 5.04 -0.21
C ASP A 113 -2.42 3.54 -0.13
N ILE A 114 -1.40 2.75 -0.48
CA ILE A 114 -1.46 1.30 -0.34
C ILE A 114 -1.00 0.98 1.07
N SER A 115 -1.92 0.46 1.88
CA SER A 115 -1.61 0.08 3.26
C SER A 115 -0.92 -1.26 3.29
N LEU A 116 0.14 -1.36 4.07
CA LEU A 116 1.00 -2.54 4.13
C LEU A 116 1.11 -3.04 5.55
N GLU A 117 1.36 -4.34 5.68
CA GLU A 117 1.64 -4.99 6.94
C GLU A 117 2.83 -5.93 6.75
N VAL A 118 3.74 -5.93 7.74
CA VAL A 118 4.87 -6.84 7.73
C VAL A 118 4.37 -8.28 7.77
N GLU A 119 4.84 -9.10 6.84
CA GLU A 119 4.58 -10.54 6.89
C GLU A 119 5.57 -11.18 7.86
N VAL A 120 5.01 -11.82 8.85
CA VAL A 120 5.79 -12.46 9.91
C VAL A 120 6.08 -13.92 9.57
#